data_e7ac763c7bdb89eec1b80a8ba870b185
#
_entry.id   e7ac763c7bdb89eec1b80a8ba870b185
#
_cell.length_a   1.000
_cell.length_b   1.000
_cell.length_c   1.000
_cell.angle_alpha   90.00
_cell.angle_beta   90.00
_cell.angle_gamma   90.00
#
_symmetry.space_group_name_H-M   'P 1'
#
loop_
_entity.id
_entity.type
_entity.pdbx_description
1 polymer ?
#
loop_
_entity_poly.entity_id
_entity_poly.type
_entity_poly.pdbx_seq_one_letter_code
_entity_poly.pdbx_strand_id
1 'polypeptide(L)'
;MIETERIKQLRQLLHEYNHNYYVLNMPTVTDREFDDLMHELQQLEEKHPELYDSNSPTQRVGSDLTQGFAQVEHKYPMLSLANTYNEQDVQDWYESVKRGLEGEEFEVCCEMKYDGLSISLTYENGRLVRGVTRGDGVYGDDVTTNVKTIRCIPLVLNENVAYPEAFEIRGEILMPWSVFDDLNAKREAAEEPLFANPRNACLLYTSPSPR
;
A
#
# COMPACT_ATOMS: atom_id res chain seq x y z
N MET A 1 -30.19 1.06 15.50
CA MET A 1 -30.45 1.29 14.05
C MET A 1 -29.83 2.60 13.54
N ILE A 2 -30.02 3.74 14.22
CA ILE A 2 -29.48 5.04 13.77
C ILE A 2 -27.94 5.07 13.85
N GLU A 3 -27.33 4.61 14.94
CA GLU A 3 -25.87 4.63 15.12
C GLU A 3 -25.17 3.65 14.16
N THR A 4 -25.72 2.47 13.92
CA THR A 4 -25.17 1.50 12.95
C THR A 4 -25.13 2.07 11.53
N GLU A 5 -26.15 2.79 11.12
CA GLU A 5 -26.19 3.44 9.81
C GLU A 5 -25.19 4.61 9.75
N ARG A 6 -25.06 5.35 10.85
CA ARG A 6 -24.09 6.44 10.95
C ARG A 6 -22.65 5.94 10.85
N ILE A 7 -22.30 4.82 11.50
CA ILE A 7 -20.99 4.17 11.37
C ILE A 7 -20.67 3.84 9.90
N LYS A 8 -21.62 3.24 9.17
CA LYS A 8 -21.43 2.93 7.75
C LYS A 8 -21.18 4.18 6.91
N GLN A 9 -22.00 5.21 7.11
CA GLN A 9 -21.86 6.49 6.40
C GLN A 9 -20.51 7.14 6.67
N LEU A 10 -20.05 7.17 7.92
CA LEU A 10 -18.77 7.74 8.31
C LEU A 10 -17.59 6.97 7.69
N ARG A 11 -17.63 5.63 7.70
CA ARG A 11 -16.60 4.82 7.06
C ARG A 11 -16.48 5.12 5.57
N GLN A 12 -17.61 5.15 4.87
CA GLN A 12 -17.65 5.45 3.44
C GLN A 12 -17.11 6.85 3.14
N LEU A 13 -17.57 7.85 3.87
CA LEU A 13 -17.18 9.25 3.70
C LEU A 13 -15.68 9.46 3.98
N LEU A 14 -15.15 8.88 5.05
CA LEU A 14 -13.75 8.99 5.40
C LEU A 14 -12.83 8.23 4.44
N HIS A 15 -13.28 7.12 3.84
CA HIS A 15 -12.56 6.47 2.75
C HIS A 15 -12.50 7.36 1.50
N GLU A 16 -13.61 8.01 1.13
CA GLU A 16 -13.66 8.95 0.01
C GLU A 16 -12.74 10.16 0.24
N TYR A 17 -12.77 10.76 1.44
CA TYR A 17 -11.91 11.89 1.77
C TYR A 17 -10.42 11.52 1.78
N ASN A 18 -10.07 10.35 2.27
CA ASN A 18 -8.71 9.83 2.18
C ASN A 18 -8.28 9.65 0.71
N HIS A 19 -9.15 9.10 -0.14
CA HIS A 19 -8.87 8.96 -1.57
C HIS A 19 -8.66 10.32 -2.25
N ASN A 20 -9.56 11.27 -2.00
CA ASN A 20 -9.46 12.61 -2.59
C ASN A 20 -8.18 13.33 -2.15
N TYR A 21 -7.80 13.23 -0.88
CA TYR A 21 -6.61 13.87 -0.34
C TYR A 21 -5.32 13.18 -0.82
N TYR A 22 -5.16 11.85 -0.61
CA TYR A 22 -3.90 11.15 -0.81
C TYR A 22 -3.67 10.61 -2.22
N VAL A 23 -4.72 10.38 -3.00
CA VAL A 23 -4.62 9.83 -4.35
C VAL A 23 -4.85 10.91 -5.41
N LEU A 24 -5.91 11.71 -5.25
CA LEU A 24 -6.26 12.74 -6.24
C LEU A 24 -5.58 14.09 -5.97
N ASN A 25 -4.99 14.28 -4.79
CA ASN A 25 -4.45 15.56 -4.33
C ASN A 25 -5.47 16.72 -4.43
N MET A 26 -6.74 16.41 -4.17
CA MET A 26 -7.90 17.31 -4.25
C MET A 26 -8.71 17.21 -2.95
N PRO A 27 -8.26 17.80 -1.83
CA PRO A 27 -8.99 17.76 -0.58
C PRO A 27 -10.34 18.46 -0.73
N THR A 28 -11.42 17.79 -0.28
CA THR A 28 -12.79 18.30 -0.33
C THR A 28 -13.29 18.78 1.03
N VAL A 29 -12.51 18.53 2.09
CA VAL A 29 -12.78 18.96 3.48
C VAL A 29 -11.49 19.50 4.10
N THR A 30 -11.66 20.31 5.17
CA THR A 30 -10.54 20.79 5.98
C THR A 30 -10.03 19.67 6.89
N ASP A 31 -8.76 19.76 7.34
CA ASP A 31 -8.18 18.81 8.29
C ASP A 31 -9.02 18.70 9.57
N ARG A 32 -9.55 19.82 10.06
CA ARG A 32 -10.37 19.84 11.25
C ARG A 32 -11.70 19.08 11.06
N GLU A 33 -12.38 19.28 9.93
CA GLU A 33 -13.62 18.55 9.61
C GLU A 33 -13.35 17.05 9.48
N PHE A 34 -12.24 16.67 8.88
CA PHE A 34 -11.84 15.27 8.79
C PHE A 34 -11.56 14.66 10.17
N ASP A 35 -10.84 15.37 11.04
CA ASP A 35 -10.52 14.91 12.39
C ASP A 35 -11.78 14.78 13.27
N ASP A 36 -12.71 15.74 13.17
CA ASP A 36 -13.99 15.69 13.88
C ASP A 36 -14.82 14.45 13.49
N LEU A 37 -14.89 14.14 12.19
CA LEU A 37 -15.58 12.95 11.68
C LEU A 37 -14.87 11.63 12.07
N MET A 38 -13.55 11.62 12.05
CA MET A 38 -12.76 10.47 12.50
C MET A 38 -12.98 10.19 13.98
N HIS A 39 -13.02 11.24 14.80
CA HIS A 39 -13.28 11.11 16.24
C HIS A 39 -14.71 10.63 16.51
N GLU A 40 -15.72 11.15 15.77
CA GLU A 40 -17.10 10.65 15.84
C GLU A 40 -17.15 9.14 15.52
N LEU A 41 -16.50 8.71 14.44
CA LEU A 41 -16.45 7.30 14.06
C LEU A 41 -15.81 6.44 15.16
N GLN A 42 -14.70 6.87 15.72
CA GLN A 42 -14.01 6.15 16.79
C GLN A 42 -14.91 5.97 18.02
N GLN A 43 -15.58 7.03 18.46
CA GLN A 43 -16.49 6.95 19.60
C GLN A 43 -17.68 6.00 19.36
N LEU A 44 -18.20 5.98 18.13
CA LEU A 44 -19.29 5.08 17.76
C LEU A 44 -18.82 3.61 17.69
N GLU A 45 -17.64 3.36 17.14
CA GLU A 45 -17.07 2.01 17.08
C GLU A 45 -16.72 1.46 18.48
N GLU A 46 -16.25 2.31 19.40
CA GLU A 46 -16.03 1.94 20.81
C GLU A 46 -17.33 1.52 21.52
N LYS A 47 -18.45 2.15 21.19
CA LYS A 47 -19.78 1.79 21.73
C LYS A 47 -20.37 0.53 21.11
N HIS A 48 -19.93 0.20 19.88
CA HIS A 48 -20.47 -0.89 19.07
C HIS A 48 -19.38 -1.89 18.65
N PRO A 49 -18.70 -2.57 19.59
CA PRO A 49 -17.62 -3.51 19.26
C PRO A 49 -18.08 -4.69 18.39
N GLU A 50 -19.37 -5.00 18.37
CA GLU A 50 -19.98 -5.99 17.48
C GLU A 50 -19.94 -5.60 16.00
N LEU A 51 -19.73 -4.31 15.71
CA LEU A 51 -19.58 -3.77 14.35
C LEU A 51 -18.11 -3.59 13.94
N TYR A 52 -17.19 -4.26 14.66
CA TYR A 52 -15.75 -4.19 14.33
C TYR A 52 -15.50 -4.48 12.85
N ASP A 53 -14.70 -3.64 12.23
CA ASP A 53 -14.23 -3.79 10.84
C ASP A 53 -12.73 -3.50 10.76
N SER A 54 -11.95 -4.53 10.45
CA SER A 54 -10.49 -4.40 10.30
C SER A 54 -10.06 -3.44 9.19
N ASN A 55 -10.97 -3.04 8.31
CA ASN A 55 -10.74 -2.08 7.24
C ASN A 55 -11.41 -0.72 7.51
N SER A 56 -11.88 -0.46 8.73
CA SER A 56 -12.31 0.87 9.12
C SER A 56 -11.16 1.88 8.99
N PRO A 57 -11.44 3.14 8.61
CA PRO A 57 -10.45 4.21 8.67
C PRO A 57 -9.76 4.36 10.02
N THR A 58 -10.46 4.04 11.13
CA THR A 58 -9.93 4.09 12.51
C THR A 58 -8.88 3.02 12.79
N GLN A 59 -8.85 1.93 12.01
CA GLN A 59 -7.90 0.82 12.14
C GLN A 59 -6.57 1.07 11.40
N ARG A 60 -6.36 2.25 10.83
CA ARG A 60 -5.08 2.64 10.21
C ARG A 60 -4.02 3.07 11.24
N VAL A 61 -4.03 2.49 12.42
CA VAL A 61 -3.01 2.75 13.44
C VAL A 61 -1.93 1.68 13.33
N GLY A 62 -0.66 2.11 13.22
CA GLY A 62 0.49 1.20 13.30
C GLY A 62 0.48 0.55 14.69
N SER A 63 0.43 -0.79 14.71
CA SER A 63 0.64 -1.53 15.95
C SER A 63 2.14 -1.58 16.28
N ASP A 64 2.48 -1.73 17.55
CA ASP A 64 3.84 -1.98 18.01
C ASP A 64 4.49 -3.10 17.18
N LEU A 65 5.72 -2.86 16.74
CA LEU A 65 6.50 -3.73 15.88
C LEU A 65 6.47 -5.16 16.41
N THR A 66 5.74 -6.02 15.75
CA THR A 66 5.79 -7.47 16.02
C THR A 66 7.17 -7.96 15.57
N GLN A 67 7.94 -8.53 16.47
CA GLN A 67 9.22 -9.15 16.13
C GLN A 67 8.97 -10.41 15.29
N GLY A 68 9.12 -10.28 13.98
CA GLY A 68 8.97 -11.34 12.99
C GLY A 68 7.61 -11.31 12.27
N PHE A 69 7.67 -11.23 10.96
CA PHE A 69 6.50 -11.34 10.10
C PHE A 69 6.19 -12.81 9.81
N ALA A 70 4.90 -13.17 9.70
CA ALA A 70 4.50 -14.47 9.20
C ALA A 70 4.88 -14.61 7.72
N GLN A 71 5.43 -15.76 7.34
CA GLN A 71 5.73 -16.08 5.94
C GLN A 71 4.46 -16.57 5.24
N VAL A 72 4.19 -16.05 4.06
CA VAL A 72 3.04 -16.39 3.22
C VAL A 72 3.52 -16.80 1.84
N GLU A 73 3.00 -17.92 1.35
CA GLU A 73 3.21 -18.34 -0.04
C GLU A 73 2.40 -17.49 -0.99
N HIS A 74 3.04 -17.02 -2.06
CA HIS A 74 2.37 -16.28 -3.13
C HIS A 74 1.50 -17.20 -3.98
N LYS A 75 0.26 -16.83 -4.21
CA LYS A 75 -0.63 -17.54 -5.14
C LYS A 75 -0.06 -17.59 -6.56
N TYR A 76 0.61 -16.53 -6.97
CA TYR A 76 1.36 -16.41 -8.22
C TYR A 76 2.77 -15.94 -7.91
N PRO A 77 3.84 -16.60 -8.40
CA PRO A 77 5.21 -16.19 -8.14
C PRO A 77 5.48 -14.73 -8.52
N MET A 78 6.25 -14.02 -7.69
CA MET A 78 6.72 -12.66 -7.95
C MET A 78 8.08 -12.72 -8.62
N LEU A 79 8.08 -12.78 -9.95
CA LEU A 79 9.30 -12.92 -10.75
C LEU A 79 10.14 -11.64 -10.70
N SER A 80 11.48 -11.82 -10.81
CA SER A 80 12.40 -10.72 -11.02
C SER A 80 12.51 -10.41 -12.52
N LEU A 81 12.66 -9.12 -12.84
CA LEU A 81 12.94 -8.69 -14.20
C LEU A 81 14.42 -8.97 -14.54
N ALA A 82 14.69 -9.35 -15.79
CA ALA A 82 16.04 -9.40 -16.31
C ALA A 82 16.62 -7.98 -16.44
N ASN A 83 17.95 -7.86 -16.33
CA ASN A 83 18.64 -6.60 -16.51
C ASN A 83 19.26 -6.52 -17.90
N THR A 84 19.34 -5.30 -18.43
CA THR A 84 20.15 -4.94 -19.60
C THR A 84 21.15 -3.87 -19.16
N TYR A 85 22.38 -3.93 -19.69
CA TYR A 85 23.47 -3.05 -19.24
C TYR A 85 24.02 -2.16 -20.34
N ASN A 86 23.64 -2.41 -21.59
CA ASN A 86 24.09 -1.67 -22.76
C ASN A 86 23.03 -1.72 -23.87
N GLU A 87 23.27 -0.95 -24.93
CA GLU A 87 22.35 -0.85 -26.06
C GLU A 87 22.18 -2.18 -26.81
N GLN A 88 23.23 -2.99 -26.89
CA GLN A 88 23.15 -4.29 -27.55
C GLN A 88 22.21 -5.24 -26.83
N ASP A 89 22.25 -5.27 -25.48
CA ASP A 89 21.35 -6.10 -24.68
C ASP A 89 19.87 -5.71 -24.91
N VAL A 90 19.58 -4.41 -25.04
CA VAL A 90 18.23 -3.91 -25.35
C VAL A 90 17.80 -4.34 -26.75
N GLN A 91 18.70 -4.26 -27.73
CA GLN A 91 18.42 -4.68 -29.09
C GLN A 91 18.17 -6.19 -29.17
N ASP A 92 18.98 -6.99 -28.50
CA ASP A 92 18.83 -8.45 -28.44
C ASP A 92 17.50 -8.84 -27.77
N TRP A 93 17.10 -8.15 -26.70
CA TRP A 93 15.80 -8.31 -26.08
C TRP A 93 14.67 -8.00 -27.06
N TYR A 94 14.74 -6.84 -27.77
CA TYR A 94 13.73 -6.42 -28.73
C TYR A 94 13.54 -7.45 -29.84
N GLU A 95 14.66 -7.93 -30.44
CA GLU A 95 14.62 -8.96 -31.47
C GLU A 95 14.11 -10.32 -30.95
N SER A 96 14.36 -10.62 -29.66
CA SER A 96 13.82 -11.83 -29.02
C SER A 96 12.30 -11.75 -28.89
N VAL A 97 11.77 -10.62 -28.46
CA VAL A 97 10.30 -10.38 -28.36
C VAL A 97 9.67 -10.49 -29.76
N LYS A 98 10.25 -9.82 -30.75
CA LYS A 98 9.77 -9.83 -32.14
C LYS A 98 9.70 -11.25 -32.74
N ARG A 99 10.71 -12.09 -32.47
CA ARG A 99 10.71 -13.50 -32.89
C ARG A 99 9.61 -14.29 -32.18
N GLY A 100 9.40 -14.03 -30.87
CA GLY A 100 8.36 -14.71 -30.10
C GLY A 100 6.94 -14.38 -30.53
N LEU A 101 6.74 -13.19 -31.13
CA LEU A 101 5.45 -12.73 -31.66
C LEU A 101 5.20 -13.12 -33.12
N GLU A 102 6.11 -13.90 -33.76
CA GLU A 102 5.94 -14.42 -35.10
C GLU A 102 5.56 -13.37 -36.17
N GLY A 103 5.98 -12.11 -35.94
CA GLY A 103 5.75 -10.99 -36.86
C GLY A 103 4.54 -10.12 -36.53
N GLU A 104 3.88 -10.32 -35.41
CA GLU A 104 2.92 -9.35 -34.89
C GLU A 104 3.63 -8.04 -34.46
N GLU A 105 2.98 -6.91 -34.71
CA GLU A 105 3.47 -5.61 -34.25
C GLU A 105 3.24 -5.47 -32.74
N PHE A 106 4.17 -4.83 -32.04
CA PHE A 106 4.07 -4.54 -30.62
C PHE A 106 4.63 -3.16 -30.29
N GLU A 107 4.16 -2.58 -29.21
CA GLU A 107 4.65 -1.34 -28.64
C GLU A 107 5.47 -1.60 -27.38
N VAL A 108 6.47 -0.77 -27.12
CA VAL A 108 7.31 -0.82 -25.91
C VAL A 108 6.91 0.33 -24.99
N CYS A 109 6.41 -0.01 -23.80
CA CYS A 109 6.17 0.95 -22.75
C CYS A 109 7.43 1.09 -21.88
N CYS A 110 7.91 2.34 -21.74
CA CYS A 110 9.06 2.64 -20.90
C CYS A 110 8.59 3.25 -19.59
N GLU A 111 9.00 2.67 -18.48
CA GLU A 111 8.64 3.09 -17.13
C GLU A 111 9.89 3.30 -16.28
N MET A 112 9.79 4.16 -15.26
CA MET A 112 10.85 4.32 -14.28
C MET A 112 10.91 3.09 -13.38
N LYS A 113 12.11 2.50 -13.24
CA LYS A 113 12.32 1.43 -12.27
C LYS A 113 12.68 2.03 -10.90
N TYR A 114 11.65 2.26 -10.11
CA TYR A 114 11.83 2.79 -8.76
C TYR A 114 12.48 1.75 -7.83
N ASP A 115 13.30 2.24 -6.90
CA ASP A 115 13.91 1.42 -5.85
C ASP A 115 13.13 1.57 -4.55
N GLY A 116 12.34 0.57 -4.23
CA GLY A 116 11.48 0.51 -3.06
C GLY A 116 11.27 -0.92 -2.58
N LEU A 117 10.13 -1.17 -1.96
CA LEU A 117 9.71 -2.47 -1.48
C LEU A 117 8.60 -3.03 -2.38
N SER A 118 8.90 -4.09 -3.11
CA SER A 118 7.89 -4.76 -3.94
C SER A 118 6.84 -5.45 -3.07
N ILE A 119 5.57 -5.22 -3.41
CA ILE A 119 4.41 -5.67 -2.64
C ILE A 119 3.35 -6.32 -3.53
N SER A 120 2.70 -7.35 -3.03
CA SER A 120 1.45 -7.89 -3.56
C SER A 120 0.32 -7.57 -2.61
N LEU A 121 -0.74 -6.93 -3.12
CA LEU A 121 -1.96 -6.59 -2.39
C LEU A 121 -3.09 -7.47 -2.88
N THR A 122 -3.74 -8.20 -1.98
CA THR A 122 -4.89 -9.04 -2.29
C THR A 122 -6.17 -8.32 -1.86
N TYR A 123 -7.10 -8.22 -2.80
CA TYR A 123 -8.45 -7.73 -2.58
C TYR A 123 -9.47 -8.83 -2.80
N GLU A 124 -10.46 -8.91 -1.90
CA GLU A 124 -11.62 -9.77 -2.02
C GLU A 124 -12.89 -8.96 -1.76
N ASN A 125 -13.86 -9.07 -2.65
CA ASN A 125 -15.11 -8.30 -2.59
C ASN A 125 -14.87 -6.80 -2.39
N GLY A 126 -13.85 -6.25 -3.07
CA GLY A 126 -13.47 -4.83 -2.99
C GLY A 126 -12.77 -4.42 -1.69
N ARG A 127 -12.38 -5.35 -0.82
CA ARG A 127 -11.73 -5.08 0.47
C ARG A 127 -10.30 -5.60 0.49
N LEU A 128 -9.37 -4.80 1.01
CA LEU A 128 -7.98 -5.23 1.22
C LEU A 128 -7.95 -6.31 2.32
N VAL A 129 -7.58 -7.51 1.94
CA VAL A 129 -7.45 -8.65 2.87
C VAL A 129 -6.02 -8.96 3.24
N ARG A 130 -5.05 -8.68 2.34
CA ARG A 130 -3.66 -9.02 2.59
C ARG A 130 -2.67 -8.14 1.81
N GLY A 131 -1.51 -7.86 2.42
CA GLY A 131 -0.34 -7.28 1.79
C GLY A 131 0.89 -8.12 2.10
N VAL A 132 1.62 -8.58 1.07
CA VAL A 132 2.77 -9.50 1.20
C VAL A 132 3.95 -8.95 0.43
N THR A 133 5.14 -8.90 1.06
CA THR A 133 6.38 -8.50 0.37
C THR A 133 6.76 -9.53 -0.68
N ARG A 134 7.60 -9.16 -1.65
CA ARG A 134 8.07 -10.12 -2.65
C ARG A 134 8.82 -11.31 -2.02
N GLY A 135 9.63 -11.08 -0.97
CA GLY A 135 10.52 -12.09 -0.40
C GLY A 135 11.44 -12.69 -1.45
N ASP A 136 11.52 -14.01 -1.52
CA ASP A 136 12.28 -14.77 -2.52
C ASP A 136 11.50 -14.97 -3.86
N GLY A 137 10.28 -14.47 -3.92
CA GLY A 137 9.38 -14.59 -5.06
C GLY A 137 8.38 -15.74 -4.96
N VAL A 138 8.58 -16.67 -4.04
CA VAL A 138 7.66 -17.76 -3.71
C VAL A 138 7.02 -17.52 -2.36
N TYR A 139 7.81 -17.11 -1.37
CA TYR A 139 7.36 -16.73 -0.02
C TYR A 139 7.72 -15.28 0.27
N GLY A 140 6.81 -14.56 0.92
CA GLY A 140 7.03 -13.19 1.38
C GLY A 140 6.51 -12.97 2.79
N ASP A 141 6.86 -11.84 3.38
CA ASP A 141 6.39 -11.44 4.70
C ASP A 141 4.98 -10.86 4.63
N ASP A 142 4.09 -11.29 5.51
CA ASP A 142 2.78 -10.67 5.70
C ASP A 142 2.95 -9.33 6.43
N VAL A 143 2.79 -8.27 5.66
CA VAL A 143 2.89 -6.87 6.14
C VAL A 143 1.55 -6.14 6.05
N THR A 144 0.44 -6.88 6.12
CA THR A 144 -0.90 -6.34 5.98
C THR A 144 -1.17 -5.18 6.92
N THR A 145 -0.78 -5.30 8.18
CA THR A 145 -0.95 -4.23 9.18
C THR A 145 -0.18 -2.97 8.78
N ASN A 146 1.05 -3.15 8.28
CA ASN A 146 1.88 -2.05 7.81
C ASN A 146 1.27 -1.37 6.56
N VAL A 147 0.84 -2.17 5.60
CA VAL A 147 0.18 -1.68 4.38
C VAL A 147 -1.05 -0.84 4.69
N LYS A 148 -1.85 -1.22 5.69
CA LYS A 148 -3.03 -0.47 6.12
C LYS A 148 -2.72 0.95 6.62
N THR A 149 -1.50 1.23 7.04
CA THR A 149 -1.08 2.58 7.44
C THR A 149 -0.79 3.49 6.24
N ILE A 150 -0.56 2.93 5.06
CA ILE A 150 -0.29 3.67 3.82
C ILE A 150 -1.60 4.25 3.29
N ARG A 151 -1.77 5.56 3.44
CA ARG A 151 -3.06 6.22 3.21
C ARG A 151 -3.51 6.25 1.75
N CYS A 152 -2.59 6.21 0.79
CA CYS A 152 -2.92 6.11 -0.64
C CYS A 152 -3.39 4.70 -1.06
N ILE A 153 -3.21 3.67 -0.22
CA ILE A 153 -3.75 2.34 -0.48
C ILE A 153 -5.19 2.27 0.04
N PRO A 154 -6.20 2.08 -0.82
CA PRO A 154 -7.59 1.98 -0.39
C PRO A 154 -7.81 0.68 0.41
N LEU A 155 -8.39 0.78 1.60
CA LEU A 155 -8.82 -0.40 2.37
C LEU A 155 -10.11 -1.01 1.81
N VAL A 156 -10.92 -0.17 1.19
CA VAL A 156 -12.17 -0.53 0.50
C VAL A 156 -12.19 0.19 -0.83
N LEU A 157 -12.47 -0.55 -1.91
CA LEU A 157 -12.57 0.00 -3.25
C LEU A 157 -13.90 0.72 -3.46
N ASN A 158 -13.92 1.64 -4.42
CA ASN A 158 -15.11 2.37 -4.78
C ASN A 158 -16.14 1.42 -5.43
N GLU A 159 -17.31 1.30 -4.84
CA GLU A 159 -18.40 0.42 -5.29
C GLU A 159 -18.97 0.82 -6.68
N ASN A 160 -18.73 2.06 -7.11
CA ASN A 160 -19.18 2.54 -8.43
C ASN A 160 -18.27 2.11 -9.59
N VAL A 161 -17.18 1.40 -9.31
CA VAL A 161 -16.24 0.90 -10.31
C VAL A 161 -16.31 -0.62 -10.35
N ALA A 162 -16.43 -1.18 -11.55
CA ALA A 162 -16.41 -2.64 -11.72
C ALA A 162 -15.00 -3.20 -11.43
N TYR A 163 -14.90 -4.21 -10.58
CA TYR A 163 -13.68 -4.95 -10.27
C TYR A 163 -13.97 -6.44 -10.11
N PRO A 164 -12.98 -7.32 -10.29
CA PRO A 164 -13.13 -8.75 -10.03
C PRO A 164 -13.46 -9.01 -8.56
N GLU A 165 -14.20 -10.09 -8.27
CA GLU A 165 -14.52 -10.52 -6.91
C GLU A 165 -13.26 -10.73 -6.05
N ALA A 166 -12.22 -11.33 -6.64
CA ALA A 166 -10.92 -11.49 -6.01
C ALA A 166 -9.80 -11.24 -7.02
N PHE A 167 -8.79 -10.46 -6.62
CA PHE A 167 -7.61 -10.18 -7.45
C PHE A 167 -6.40 -9.81 -6.61
N GLU A 168 -5.23 -9.91 -7.21
CA GLU A 168 -3.98 -9.37 -6.69
C GLU A 168 -3.52 -8.20 -7.56
N ILE A 169 -3.04 -7.14 -6.92
CA ILE A 169 -2.34 -6.03 -7.56
C ILE A 169 -0.93 -5.94 -7.00
N ARG A 170 0.05 -5.75 -7.87
CA ARG A 170 1.46 -5.63 -7.49
C ARG A 170 1.95 -4.23 -7.73
N GLY A 171 2.86 -3.79 -6.88
CA GLY A 171 3.41 -2.46 -6.97
C GLY A 171 4.69 -2.33 -6.16
N GLU A 172 5.12 -1.08 -6.00
CA GLU A 172 6.33 -0.73 -5.26
C GLU A 172 5.97 0.30 -4.19
N ILE A 173 6.34 0.02 -2.95
CA ILE A 173 6.22 0.98 -1.84
C ILE A 173 7.50 1.80 -1.82
N LEU A 174 7.35 3.11 -1.91
CA LEU A 174 8.46 4.07 -1.94
C LEU A 174 8.43 4.93 -0.69
N MET A 175 9.62 5.29 -0.22
CA MET A 175 9.80 6.29 0.83
C MET A 175 10.54 7.51 0.24
N PRO A 176 9.94 8.72 0.26
CA PRO A 176 10.63 9.94 -0.14
C PRO A 176 11.89 10.19 0.70
N TRP A 177 12.94 10.73 0.09
CA TRP A 177 14.19 11.04 0.79
C TRP A 177 13.99 11.97 1.99
N SER A 178 13.14 12.98 1.89
CA SER A 178 12.83 13.88 3.00
C SER A 178 12.26 13.13 4.22
N VAL A 179 11.39 12.15 3.99
CA VAL A 179 10.83 11.31 5.07
C VAL A 179 11.89 10.39 5.66
N PHE A 180 12.76 9.84 4.82
CA PHE A 180 13.88 9.00 5.25
C PHE A 180 14.88 9.75 6.12
N ASP A 181 15.24 10.98 5.72
CA ASP A 181 16.16 11.83 6.47
C ASP A 181 15.56 12.22 7.84
N ASP A 182 14.29 12.63 7.88
CA ASP A 182 13.59 12.93 9.13
C ASP A 182 13.51 11.72 10.07
N LEU A 183 13.30 10.53 9.49
CA LEU A 183 13.27 9.27 10.24
C LEU A 183 14.63 8.98 10.87
N ASN A 184 15.70 9.06 10.09
CA ASN A 184 17.05 8.82 10.58
C ASN A 184 17.47 9.86 11.62
N ALA A 185 17.10 11.12 11.47
CA ALA A 185 17.35 12.16 12.49
C ALA A 185 16.66 11.83 13.83
N LYS A 186 15.42 11.29 13.81
CA LYS A 186 14.73 10.85 15.03
C LYS A 186 15.42 9.65 15.69
N ARG A 187 15.87 8.68 14.88
CA ARG A 187 16.60 7.50 15.37
C ARG A 187 17.95 7.89 15.97
N GLU A 188 18.68 8.80 15.34
CA GLU A 188 19.93 9.34 15.87
C GLU A 188 19.72 10.03 17.22
N ALA A 189 18.67 10.84 17.35
CA ALA A 189 18.31 11.48 18.62
C ALA A 189 17.90 10.49 19.72
N ALA A 190 17.42 9.29 19.34
CA ALA A 190 17.07 8.20 20.24
C ALA A 190 18.21 7.19 20.47
N GLU A 191 19.41 7.45 19.92
CA GLU A 191 20.58 6.55 19.96
C GLU A 191 20.29 5.16 19.35
N GLU A 192 19.40 5.10 18.34
CA GLU A 192 19.05 3.88 17.63
C GLU A 192 19.87 3.72 16.34
N PRO A 193 20.09 2.48 15.85
CA PRO A 193 20.75 2.23 14.58
C PRO A 193 20.01 2.90 13.40
N LEU A 194 20.76 3.60 12.54
CA LEU A 194 20.18 4.26 11.36
C LEU A 194 19.82 3.25 10.27
N PHE A 195 18.81 3.58 9.48
CA PHE A 195 18.52 2.84 8.26
C PHE A 195 19.53 3.16 7.17
N ALA A 196 19.98 2.15 6.43
CA ALA A 196 20.98 2.29 5.40
C ALA A 196 20.46 2.98 4.12
N ASN A 197 19.18 2.79 3.81
CA ASN A 197 18.53 3.36 2.62
C ASN A 197 17.00 3.38 2.78
N PRO A 198 16.27 4.17 1.95
CA PRO A 198 14.82 4.26 1.98
C PRO A 198 14.10 2.92 1.82
N ARG A 199 14.61 2.02 0.98
CA ARG A 199 14.02 0.70 0.74
C ARG A 199 13.96 -0.14 2.03
N ASN A 200 15.06 -0.17 2.81
CA ASN A 200 15.11 -0.90 4.07
C ASN A 200 14.19 -0.29 5.13
N ALA A 201 14.01 1.04 5.07
CA ALA A 201 13.12 1.75 5.99
C ALA A 201 11.63 1.48 5.69
N CYS A 202 11.24 1.22 4.43
CA CYS A 202 9.85 0.95 4.05
C CYS A 202 9.21 -0.21 4.82
N LEU A 203 9.97 -1.26 5.16
CA LEU A 203 9.46 -2.43 5.90
C LEU A 203 9.12 -2.14 7.36
N LEU A 204 9.93 -1.27 7.99
CA LEU A 204 9.90 -1.08 9.44
C LEU A 204 9.19 0.20 9.85
N TYR A 205 9.02 1.16 8.93
CA TYR A 205 8.43 2.43 9.23
C TYR A 205 7.12 2.62 8.47
N THR A 206 6.04 2.36 9.18
CA THR A 206 4.68 2.65 8.74
C THR A 206 4.01 3.54 9.78
N SER A 207 4.64 4.67 10.09
CA SER A 207 3.97 5.71 10.85
C SER A 207 3.03 6.49 9.91
N PRO A 208 1.83 6.87 10.36
CA PRO A 208 1.05 7.86 9.63
C PRO A 208 1.91 9.10 9.45
N SER A 209 2.03 9.59 8.22
CA SER A 209 2.69 10.88 7.97
C SER A 209 2.06 11.91 8.89
N PRO A 210 2.84 12.66 9.69
CA PRO A 210 2.27 13.80 10.37
C PRO A 210 1.71 14.73 9.29
N ARG A 211 0.49 15.16 9.51
CA ARG A 211 -0.14 16.21 8.72
C ARG A 211 0.62 17.51 8.89
#